data_42b63f01a2d7cd2a0e501fc9786bc617
#
_entry.id   42b63f01a2d7cd2a0e501fc9786bc617
#
_cell.length_a   1.000
_cell.length_b   1.000
_cell.length_c   1.000
_cell.angle_alpha   90.00
_cell.angle_beta   90.00
_cell.angle_gamma   90.00
#
_symmetry.space_group_name_H-M   'P 1'
#
loop_
_entity.id
_entity.type
_entity.pdbx_description
1 polymer ?
#
loop_
_entity_poly.entity_id
_entity_poly.type
_entity_poly.pdbx_seq_one_letter_code
_entity_poly.pdbx_strand_id
1 'polypeptide(L)'
;MAWDPTQGQGQEKPGNGEQGQPGSSGLEPSPGSNTPQNPYQGQGQPGSGAADPYSGYGTPQNPYGTPPPQYGTPPNQQGGYGYGYTPPQQAPRSIGQAMQELPNQYIRVLTKPSAQSFAEEMGKADWGMVWIQLLIWALIGTILGLIRAAIGLAGLSFVSNNTFNPAAITALTVSGSTFSFIAVPVSFFIVMGIQYLLAKAFQGQGNFLTQSYTYLLFEVPISIVSYLLGFIPILGGIAGFALSIYGIVLNVFAIMAVHRLSGGKAVGVVLIPIAVLILLAFLCIFAIAAIIIAATRHTP
;
A
#
# COMPACT_ATOMS: atom_id res chain seq x y z
N MET A 1 10.17 -56.92 -5.48
CA MET A 1 11.34 -56.26 -6.11
C MET A 1 11.79 -55.19 -5.16
N ALA A 2 12.88 -55.47 -4.43
CA ALA A 2 13.48 -54.61 -3.44
C ALA A 2 14.46 -53.64 -4.14
N TRP A 3 14.43 -52.39 -3.76
CA TRP A 3 15.37 -51.40 -4.24
C TRP A 3 16.42 -51.10 -3.16
N ASP A 4 17.70 -51.26 -3.50
CA ASP A 4 18.87 -51.14 -2.64
C ASP A 4 19.48 -49.75 -2.84
N PRO A 5 19.74 -48.93 -1.80
CA PRO A 5 20.36 -47.62 -1.89
C PRO A 5 21.80 -47.66 -1.33
N THR A 6 22.77 -48.12 -2.08
CA THR A 6 24.19 -47.87 -1.74
C THR A 6 25.04 -47.72 -2.99
N GLN A 7 25.88 -46.66 -2.98
CA GLN A 7 27.00 -46.24 -3.83
C GLN A 7 26.73 -44.88 -4.53
N GLY A 8 27.53 -43.85 -4.41
CA GLY A 8 28.93 -43.82 -4.04
C GLY A 8 29.40 -42.40 -3.68
N GLN A 9 30.35 -42.45 -2.82
CA GLN A 9 31.18 -41.33 -2.37
C GLN A 9 32.12 -40.86 -3.47
N GLY A 10 32.34 -39.58 -3.59
CA GLY A 10 33.37 -38.96 -4.35
C GLY A 10 33.86 -37.69 -3.68
N GLN A 11 34.83 -37.87 -2.81
CA GLN A 11 35.68 -36.78 -2.27
C GLN A 11 36.53 -36.18 -3.40
N GLU A 12 36.70 -34.88 -3.40
CA GLU A 12 38.01 -34.23 -3.66
C GLU A 12 37.98 -32.76 -3.21
N LYS A 13 38.82 -32.48 -2.26
CA LYS A 13 39.53 -31.26 -1.92
C LYS A 13 41.00 -31.69 -2.02
N PRO A 14 42.05 -30.86 -2.21
CA PRO A 14 42.24 -29.47 -1.81
C PRO A 14 43.02 -28.60 -2.83
N GLY A 15 43.16 -27.32 -2.55
CA GLY A 15 44.09 -26.45 -3.25
C GLY A 15 44.34 -25.14 -2.51
N ASN A 16 45.23 -25.19 -1.54
CA ASN A 16 45.90 -24.03 -0.95
C ASN A 16 46.82 -23.36 -2.02
N GLY A 17 46.82 -22.02 -2.02
CA GLY A 17 47.80 -21.22 -2.76
C GLY A 17 48.01 -19.91 -2.03
N GLU A 18 48.92 -19.93 -1.09
CA GLU A 18 49.56 -18.78 -0.43
C GLU A 18 50.45 -18.00 -1.39
N GLN A 19 50.80 -16.78 -0.93
CA GLN A 19 51.96 -15.93 -1.26
C GLN A 19 51.69 -14.79 -2.26
N GLY A 20 51.81 -13.57 -1.77
CA GLY A 20 52.89 -12.68 -1.95
C GLY A 20 52.55 -11.21 -1.68
N GLN A 21 52.91 -10.70 -0.52
CA GLN A 21 53.32 -9.31 -0.37
C GLN A 21 54.86 -9.27 -0.55
N PRO A 22 55.52 -8.26 -1.13
CA PRO A 22 55.74 -6.97 -0.48
C PRO A 22 56.00 -5.78 -1.45
N GLY A 23 56.12 -4.56 -0.86
CA GLY A 23 56.84 -3.45 -1.50
C GLY A 23 56.15 -2.11 -1.39
N SER A 24 56.30 -1.46 -0.35
CA SER A 24 56.98 -0.21 0.07
C SER A 24 57.14 0.91 -0.95
N SER A 25 56.86 2.10 -0.44
CA SER A 25 57.46 3.42 -0.75
C SER A 25 56.91 4.22 -1.93
N GLY A 26 56.52 5.46 -1.61
CA GLY A 26 56.34 6.55 -2.56
C GLY A 26 55.45 7.66 -2.02
N LEU A 27 56.01 8.49 -1.15
CA LEU A 27 55.42 9.80 -0.82
C LEU A 27 55.56 10.72 -2.04
N GLU A 28 54.45 11.28 -2.53
CA GLU A 28 54.48 12.57 -3.22
C GLU A 28 53.14 13.33 -2.97
N PRO A 29 53.26 14.67 -2.86
CA PRO A 29 52.15 15.50 -2.36
C PRO A 29 51.20 15.90 -3.49
N SER A 30 49.90 15.84 -3.18
CA SER A 30 48.81 16.29 -4.04
C SER A 30 48.66 17.82 -4.01
N PRO A 31 48.59 18.52 -5.14
CA PRO A 31 48.23 19.95 -5.16
C PRO A 31 46.74 20.17 -5.32
N GLY A 32 46.24 21.05 -4.47
CA GLY A 32 45.20 22.02 -4.82
C GLY A 32 43.79 21.51 -5.10
N SER A 33 42.95 21.37 -4.08
CA SER A 33 41.50 21.38 -4.24
C SER A 33 41.00 22.81 -4.41
N ASN A 34 40.65 23.20 -5.63
CA ASN A 34 39.87 24.40 -5.92
C ASN A 34 38.40 24.14 -5.59
N THR A 35 37.97 24.65 -4.46
CA THR A 35 36.53 24.82 -4.14
C THR A 35 36.00 25.99 -4.96
N PRO A 36 34.89 25.85 -5.72
CA PRO A 36 34.24 26.99 -6.34
C PRO A 36 33.59 27.87 -5.27
N GLN A 37 34.03 29.10 -5.17
CA GLN A 37 33.40 30.14 -4.37
C GLN A 37 31.99 30.46 -4.93
N ASN A 38 31.02 30.45 -4.05
CA ASN A 38 29.63 30.84 -4.30
C ASN A 38 29.54 32.39 -4.43
N PRO A 39 29.09 32.98 -5.57
CA PRO A 39 29.12 34.42 -5.78
C PRO A 39 27.91 35.18 -5.22
N TYR A 40 27.09 34.63 -4.34
CA TYR A 40 25.93 35.28 -3.76
C TYR A 40 26.04 35.50 -2.25
N GLN A 41 27.02 36.27 -1.83
CA GLN A 41 26.99 36.94 -0.52
C GLN A 41 27.33 38.43 -0.70
N GLY A 42 26.32 39.25 -0.67
CA GLY A 42 26.51 40.68 -0.63
C GLY A 42 25.26 41.46 -1.06
N GLN A 43 24.24 41.55 -0.23
CA GLN A 43 23.35 42.71 -0.23
C GLN A 43 23.05 43.10 1.21
N GLY A 44 23.66 44.21 1.61
CA GLY A 44 23.51 44.82 2.90
C GLY A 44 22.12 45.43 3.08
N GLN A 45 21.57 45.22 4.25
CA GLN A 45 20.36 45.86 4.72
C GLN A 45 20.73 47.27 5.28
N PRO A 46 20.05 48.34 4.88
CA PRO A 46 20.28 49.68 5.47
C PRO A 46 19.65 49.72 6.87
N GLY A 47 20.42 50.18 7.82
CA GLY A 47 20.00 50.46 9.19
C GLY A 47 19.04 51.63 9.28
N SER A 48 17.97 51.48 10.04
CA SER A 48 17.20 52.57 10.60
C SER A 48 17.59 52.73 12.06
N GLY A 49 18.36 53.75 12.33
CA GLY A 49 18.69 54.17 13.69
C GLY A 49 17.50 54.85 14.36
N ALA A 50 17.16 54.40 15.54
CA ALA A 50 16.49 55.18 16.55
C ALA A 50 17.23 54.95 17.86
N ALA A 51 17.86 56.01 18.36
CA ALA A 51 18.60 56.02 19.61
C ALA A 51 17.64 55.97 20.79
N ASP A 52 17.83 54.99 21.67
CA ASP A 52 17.17 54.91 22.98
C ASP A 52 18.15 55.38 24.07
N PRO A 53 17.81 56.46 24.84
CA PRO A 53 18.75 57.08 25.76
C PRO A 53 18.74 56.54 27.21
N TYR A 54 18.35 55.32 27.45
CA TYR A 54 18.39 54.73 28.80
C TYR A 54 18.97 53.33 28.81
N SER A 55 20.31 53.21 28.85
CA SER A 55 20.95 51.98 29.29
C SER A 55 22.29 52.26 29.98
N GLY A 56 22.20 52.58 31.23
CA GLY A 56 23.33 52.67 32.12
C GLY A 56 23.04 51.87 33.40
N TYR A 57 23.20 50.56 33.37
CA TYR A 57 23.57 49.76 34.54
C TYR A 57 24.26 48.50 34.04
N GLY A 58 25.57 48.49 34.18
CA GLY A 58 26.42 47.35 33.88
C GLY A 58 26.12 46.19 34.83
N THR A 59 25.78 45.05 34.24
CA THR A 59 25.79 43.77 34.96
C THR A 59 27.22 43.31 35.10
N PRO A 60 27.65 42.82 36.28
CA PRO A 60 29.00 42.31 36.50
C PRO A 60 29.21 41.03 35.66
N GLN A 61 30.26 41.03 34.84
CA GLN A 61 30.74 39.83 34.13
C GLN A 61 31.15 38.77 35.13
N ASN A 62 30.52 37.62 35.11
CA ASN A 62 30.91 36.45 35.85
C ASN A 62 32.11 35.78 35.16
N PRO A 63 33.32 35.71 35.74
CA PRO A 63 34.53 35.19 35.05
C PRO A 63 34.67 33.66 35.09
N TYR A 64 33.69 32.93 35.53
CA TYR A 64 33.75 31.47 35.61
C TYR A 64 32.43 30.88 35.11
N GLY A 65 32.46 30.34 33.93
CA GLY A 65 31.39 29.46 33.47
C GLY A 65 31.16 29.52 31.96
N THR A 66 31.72 28.58 31.26
CA THR A 66 31.16 28.18 29.95
C THR A 66 29.68 27.90 30.16
N PRO A 67 28.77 28.49 29.33
CA PRO A 67 27.35 28.15 29.43
C PRO A 67 27.19 26.65 29.21
N PRO A 68 26.40 25.94 30.03
CA PRO A 68 26.11 24.54 29.78
C PRO A 68 25.49 24.41 28.37
N PRO A 69 25.81 23.29 27.66
CA PRO A 69 25.19 23.06 26.36
C PRO A 69 23.68 23.18 26.52
N GLN A 70 23.09 24.09 25.79
CA GLN A 70 21.66 24.27 25.72
C GLN A 70 21.10 22.96 25.17
N TYR A 71 20.63 22.08 26.08
CA TYR A 71 19.78 20.98 25.68
C TYR A 71 18.58 21.61 25.00
N GLY A 72 18.53 21.47 23.66
CA GLY A 72 17.39 21.88 22.87
C GLY A 72 16.14 21.34 23.54
N THR A 73 15.22 22.23 23.90
CA THR A 73 13.88 21.85 24.33
C THR A 73 13.36 20.83 23.35
N PRO A 74 12.93 19.64 23.79
CA PRO A 74 12.34 18.68 22.91
C PRO A 74 11.18 19.37 22.18
N PRO A 75 11.06 19.22 20.85
CA PRO A 75 9.96 19.84 20.12
C PRO A 75 8.67 19.40 20.78
N ASN A 76 7.86 20.38 21.15
CA ASN A 76 6.61 20.23 21.84
C ASN A 76 5.75 19.25 21.03
N GLN A 77 5.67 17.97 21.47
CA GLN A 77 4.82 16.96 20.87
C GLN A 77 3.37 17.26 21.24
N GLN A 78 2.86 18.35 20.70
CA GLN A 78 1.45 18.65 20.73
C GLN A 78 0.77 17.78 19.65
N GLY A 79 0.24 16.66 20.11
CA GLY A 79 -0.79 15.77 19.60
C GLY A 79 -1.31 15.93 18.16
N GLY A 80 -0.44 15.80 17.17
CA GLY A 80 -0.81 15.51 15.81
C GLY A 80 0.16 14.48 15.29
N TYR A 81 -0.32 13.31 14.93
CA TYR A 81 0.47 12.30 14.22
C TYR A 81 0.83 12.83 12.82
N GLY A 82 1.58 13.92 12.78
CA GLY A 82 2.20 14.42 11.60
C GLY A 82 3.42 13.54 11.32
N TYR A 83 3.24 12.48 10.56
CA TYR A 83 4.34 11.75 9.97
C TYR A 83 5.05 12.68 8.98
N GLY A 84 6.01 13.47 9.48
CA GLY A 84 6.89 14.32 8.68
C GLY A 84 7.86 13.52 7.79
N TYR A 85 7.51 12.29 7.48
CA TYR A 85 8.30 11.43 6.60
C TYR A 85 8.02 11.82 5.15
N THR A 86 8.96 12.53 4.55
CA THR A 86 9.05 12.66 3.10
C THR A 86 9.89 11.49 2.64
N PRO A 87 9.31 10.49 1.96
CA PRO A 87 10.11 9.36 1.47
C PRO A 87 11.20 9.91 0.55
N PRO A 88 12.45 9.45 0.69
CA PRO A 88 13.50 9.79 -0.25
C PRO A 88 13.04 9.38 -1.65
N GLN A 89 13.13 10.29 -2.59
CA GLN A 89 12.81 10.01 -3.98
C GLN A 89 13.79 8.97 -4.49
N GLN A 90 13.31 7.74 -4.66
CA GLN A 90 14.17 6.64 -5.08
C GLN A 90 14.53 6.80 -6.56
N ALA A 91 15.74 6.41 -6.91
CA ALA A 91 16.19 6.39 -8.29
C ALA A 91 15.23 5.58 -9.18
N PRO A 92 15.09 5.93 -10.47
CA PRO A 92 14.24 5.18 -11.40
C PRO A 92 14.64 3.69 -11.41
N ARG A 93 13.67 2.81 -11.12
CA ARG A 93 13.87 1.36 -11.11
C ARG A 93 13.37 0.78 -12.41
N SER A 94 14.00 -0.31 -12.86
CA SER A 94 13.43 -1.11 -13.93
C SER A 94 12.15 -1.81 -13.44
N ILE A 95 11.17 -1.99 -14.33
CA ILE A 95 9.91 -2.72 -14.02
C ILE A 95 10.22 -4.12 -13.46
N GLY A 96 11.24 -4.80 -13.98
CA GLY A 96 11.64 -6.13 -13.50
C GLY A 96 12.10 -6.12 -12.04
N GLN A 97 12.90 -5.13 -11.64
CA GLN A 97 13.31 -4.95 -10.24
C GLN A 97 12.13 -4.63 -9.33
N ALA A 98 11.23 -3.75 -9.78
CA ALA A 98 10.02 -3.41 -9.03
C ALA A 98 9.11 -4.63 -8.82
N MET A 99 8.95 -5.49 -9.82
CA MET A 99 8.18 -6.75 -9.70
C MET A 99 8.81 -7.75 -8.72
N GLN A 100 10.14 -7.87 -8.71
CA GLN A 100 10.84 -8.75 -7.76
C GLN A 100 10.69 -8.29 -6.31
N GLU A 101 10.51 -7.01 -6.08
CA GLU A 101 10.31 -6.45 -4.74
C GLU A 101 8.86 -6.59 -4.24
N LEU A 102 7.86 -6.74 -5.13
CA LEU A 102 6.44 -6.79 -4.77
C LEU A 102 6.10 -7.82 -3.68
N PRO A 103 6.57 -9.08 -3.74
CA PRO A 103 6.25 -10.04 -2.69
C PRO A 103 6.71 -9.60 -1.30
N ASN A 104 7.89 -8.99 -1.21
CA ASN A 104 8.41 -8.47 0.05
C ASN A 104 7.61 -7.27 0.56
N GLN A 105 7.13 -6.42 -0.34
CA GLN A 105 6.26 -5.29 0.00
C GLN A 105 4.90 -5.78 0.51
N TYR A 106 4.29 -6.77 -0.15
CA TYR A 106 3.05 -7.43 0.28
C TYR A 106 3.19 -8.02 1.69
N ILE A 107 4.24 -8.82 1.92
CA ILE A 107 4.51 -9.41 3.23
C ILE A 107 4.67 -8.31 4.29
N ARG A 108 5.42 -7.25 3.99
CA ARG A 108 5.66 -6.16 4.94
C ARG A 108 4.35 -5.48 5.37
N VAL A 109 3.52 -5.04 4.43
CA VAL A 109 2.28 -4.32 4.75
C VAL A 109 1.24 -5.22 5.41
N LEU A 110 1.23 -6.53 5.07
CA LEU A 110 0.33 -7.49 5.67
C LEU A 110 0.77 -7.96 7.07
N THR A 111 2.07 -8.06 7.35
CA THR A 111 2.55 -8.58 8.63
C THR A 111 2.86 -7.50 9.66
N LYS A 112 3.08 -6.26 9.20
CA LYS A 112 3.36 -5.09 10.04
C LYS A 112 2.39 -3.95 9.72
N PRO A 113 1.08 -4.10 10.02
CA PRO A 113 0.05 -3.14 9.65
C PRO A 113 0.24 -1.82 10.42
N SER A 114 0.74 -0.81 9.74
CA SER A 114 0.93 0.53 10.31
C SER A 114 1.02 1.58 9.21
N ALA A 115 0.67 2.83 9.52
CA ALA A 115 0.86 3.92 8.58
C ALA A 115 2.34 4.09 8.18
N GLN A 116 3.28 3.75 9.07
CA GLN A 116 4.72 3.81 8.77
C GLN A 116 5.11 2.78 7.70
N SER A 117 4.63 1.54 7.78
CA SER A 117 4.92 0.51 6.77
C SER A 117 4.46 0.93 5.37
N PHE A 118 3.29 1.59 5.27
CA PHE A 118 2.84 2.17 4.01
C PHE A 118 3.66 3.37 3.59
N ALA A 119 4.08 4.24 4.53
CA ALA A 119 4.90 5.40 4.23
C ALA A 119 6.26 5.02 3.63
N GLU A 120 6.86 3.93 4.08
CA GLU A 120 8.11 3.38 3.54
C GLU A 120 7.98 2.90 2.08
N GLU A 121 6.79 2.45 1.68
CA GLU A 121 6.52 1.96 0.33
C GLU A 121 6.03 3.04 -0.65
N MET A 122 5.53 4.18 -0.15
CA MET A 122 4.95 5.24 -0.99
C MET A 122 5.91 5.79 -2.06
N GLY A 123 7.21 5.89 -1.75
CA GLY A 123 8.24 6.37 -2.68
C GLY A 123 8.45 5.47 -3.89
N LYS A 124 7.86 4.29 -3.89
CA LYS A 124 7.95 3.28 -4.95
C LYS A 124 6.78 3.32 -5.93
N ALA A 125 5.82 4.23 -5.72
CA ALA A 125 4.62 4.32 -6.52
C ALA A 125 4.93 4.71 -7.97
N ASP A 126 4.50 3.86 -8.90
CA ASP A 126 4.60 4.06 -10.34
C ASP A 126 3.35 3.56 -11.05
N TRP A 127 2.92 4.21 -12.13
CA TRP A 127 1.73 3.82 -12.88
C TRP A 127 1.88 2.45 -13.54
N GLY A 128 3.07 2.09 -14.01
CA GLY A 128 3.33 0.76 -14.56
C GLY A 128 3.06 -0.33 -13.53
N MET A 129 3.51 -0.10 -12.30
CA MET A 129 3.28 -1.03 -11.19
C MET A 129 1.82 -1.09 -10.75
N VAL A 130 1.08 0.02 -10.81
CA VAL A 130 -0.38 0.03 -10.57
C VAL A 130 -1.08 -0.85 -11.60
N TRP A 131 -0.79 -0.67 -12.89
CA TRP A 131 -1.41 -1.47 -13.95
C TRP A 131 -1.02 -2.96 -13.87
N ILE A 132 0.24 -3.27 -13.59
CA ILE A 132 0.68 -4.66 -13.44
C ILE A 132 -0.08 -5.36 -12.31
N GLN A 133 -0.19 -4.72 -11.14
CA GLN A 133 -0.91 -5.27 -10.01
C GLN A 133 -2.41 -5.45 -10.31
N LEU A 134 -3.04 -4.47 -10.98
CA LEU A 134 -4.43 -4.57 -11.42
C LEU A 134 -4.65 -5.72 -12.40
N LEU A 135 -3.75 -5.89 -13.37
CA LEU A 135 -3.83 -6.98 -14.34
C LEU A 135 -3.64 -8.35 -13.68
N ILE A 136 -2.69 -8.46 -12.75
CA ILE A 136 -2.50 -9.68 -11.95
C ILE A 136 -3.77 -10.00 -11.16
N TRP A 137 -4.34 -9.01 -10.48
CA TRP A 137 -5.56 -9.19 -9.70
C TRP A 137 -6.74 -9.60 -10.57
N ALA A 138 -6.99 -8.88 -11.67
CA ALA A 138 -8.08 -9.18 -12.59
C ALA A 138 -7.92 -10.57 -13.23
N LEU A 139 -6.70 -10.92 -13.67
CA LEU A 139 -6.41 -12.20 -14.31
C LEU A 139 -6.60 -13.38 -13.35
N ILE A 140 -5.98 -13.31 -12.18
CA ILE A 140 -6.10 -14.37 -11.15
C ILE A 140 -7.56 -14.50 -10.70
N GLY A 141 -8.24 -13.38 -10.45
CA GLY A 141 -9.65 -13.37 -10.05
C GLY A 141 -10.55 -14.00 -11.11
N THR A 142 -10.32 -13.70 -12.39
CA THR A 142 -11.05 -14.30 -13.51
C THR A 142 -10.81 -15.80 -13.60
N ILE A 143 -9.55 -16.24 -13.57
CA ILE A 143 -9.19 -17.67 -13.64
C ILE A 143 -9.81 -18.44 -12.46
N LEU A 144 -9.62 -17.99 -11.23
CA LEU A 144 -10.17 -18.65 -10.05
C LEU A 144 -11.70 -18.59 -10.04
N GLY A 145 -12.30 -17.52 -10.54
CA GLY A 145 -13.74 -17.38 -10.73
C GLY A 145 -14.29 -18.42 -11.73
N LEU A 146 -13.63 -18.61 -12.86
CA LEU A 146 -13.99 -19.63 -13.86
C LEU A 146 -13.87 -21.07 -13.29
N ILE A 147 -12.79 -21.36 -12.56
CA ILE A 147 -12.61 -22.66 -11.91
C ILE A 147 -13.73 -22.92 -10.90
N ARG A 148 -14.04 -21.90 -10.07
CA ARG A 148 -15.13 -22.00 -9.08
C ARG A 148 -16.49 -22.18 -9.76
N ALA A 149 -16.75 -21.50 -10.88
CA ALA A 149 -17.95 -21.65 -11.67
C ALA A 149 -18.07 -23.08 -12.21
N ALA A 150 -16.99 -23.65 -12.75
CA ALA A 150 -16.98 -25.02 -13.26
C ALA A 150 -17.27 -26.06 -12.16
N ILE A 151 -16.67 -25.90 -10.98
CA ILE A 151 -16.93 -26.78 -9.82
C ILE A 151 -18.38 -26.64 -9.35
N GLY A 152 -18.91 -25.40 -9.26
CA GLY A 152 -20.30 -25.14 -8.85
C GLY A 152 -21.31 -25.77 -9.82
N LEU A 153 -21.06 -25.67 -11.13
CA LEU A 153 -21.89 -26.29 -12.17
C LEU A 153 -21.88 -27.83 -12.08
N ALA A 154 -20.71 -28.42 -11.86
CA ALA A 154 -20.60 -29.86 -11.62
C ALA A 154 -21.45 -30.30 -10.40
N GLY A 155 -21.40 -29.51 -9.31
CA GLY A 155 -22.22 -29.76 -8.11
C GLY A 155 -23.73 -29.65 -8.39
N LEU A 156 -24.17 -28.64 -9.14
CA LEU A 156 -25.56 -28.45 -9.50
C LEU A 156 -26.11 -29.58 -10.38
N SER A 157 -25.31 -30.19 -11.24
CA SER A 157 -25.74 -31.31 -12.08
C SER A 157 -26.19 -32.54 -11.29
N PHE A 158 -25.68 -32.71 -10.05
CA PHE A 158 -26.10 -33.83 -9.17
C PHE A 158 -27.39 -33.55 -8.39
N VAL A 159 -27.80 -32.25 -8.25
CA VAL A 159 -28.94 -31.86 -7.43
C VAL A 159 -30.14 -31.44 -8.28
N SER A 160 -29.94 -31.10 -9.53
CA SER A 160 -30.96 -30.55 -10.41
C SER A 160 -31.86 -31.60 -11.05
N ASN A 161 -33.06 -31.76 -10.55
CA ASN A 161 -34.16 -32.51 -11.19
C ASN A 161 -34.78 -31.64 -12.31
N ASN A 162 -34.00 -31.27 -13.35
CA ASN A 162 -34.45 -30.50 -14.54
C ASN A 162 -35.09 -29.14 -14.30
N THR A 163 -35.04 -28.59 -13.07
CA THR A 163 -35.65 -27.29 -12.74
C THR A 163 -34.82 -26.10 -13.26
N PHE A 164 -33.52 -26.29 -13.48
CA PHE A 164 -32.63 -25.26 -13.97
C PHE A 164 -32.03 -25.63 -15.33
N ASN A 165 -31.95 -24.68 -16.23
CA ASN A 165 -31.25 -24.85 -17.50
C ASN A 165 -29.72 -24.76 -17.30
N PRO A 166 -28.96 -25.87 -17.36
CA PRO A 166 -27.52 -25.84 -17.12
C PRO A 166 -26.77 -24.93 -18.09
N ALA A 167 -27.21 -24.84 -19.33
CA ALA A 167 -26.58 -24.00 -20.34
C ALA A 167 -26.73 -22.48 -20.01
N ALA A 168 -27.90 -22.08 -19.50
CA ALA A 168 -28.11 -20.69 -19.09
C ALA A 168 -27.26 -20.32 -17.87
N ILE A 169 -27.15 -21.21 -16.88
CA ILE A 169 -26.31 -21.02 -15.71
C ILE A 169 -24.83 -20.96 -16.10
N THR A 170 -24.40 -21.84 -17.00
CA THR A 170 -23.02 -21.83 -17.53
C THR A 170 -22.72 -20.52 -18.23
N ALA A 171 -23.61 -20.10 -19.14
CA ALA A 171 -23.45 -18.83 -19.87
C ALA A 171 -23.36 -17.63 -18.93
N LEU A 172 -24.21 -17.59 -17.90
CA LEU A 172 -24.22 -16.49 -16.91
C LEU A 172 -22.94 -16.47 -16.06
N THR A 173 -22.47 -17.64 -15.61
CA THR A 173 -21.25 -17.71 -14.76
C THR A 173 -19.99 -17.46 -15.54
N VAL A 174 -19.87 -17.98 -16.76
CA VAL A 174 -18.71 -17.72 -17.63
C VAL A 174 -18.67 -16.24 -18.05
N SER A 175 -19.81 -15.68 -18.49
CA SER A 175 -19.87 -14.26 -18.88
C SER A 175 -19.58 -13.35 -17.68
N GLY A 176 -20.12 -13.65 -16.49
CA GLY A 176 -19.85 -12.92 -15.27
C GLY A 176 -18.37 -12.95 -14.87
N SER A 177 -17.74 -14.11 -14.93
CA SER A 177 -16.30 -14.25 -14.64
C SER A 177 -15.42 -13.53 -15.66
N THR A 178 -15.78 -13.59 -16.94
CA THR A 178 -15.06 -12.87 -18.01
C THR A 178 -15.24 -11.36 -17.87
N PHE A 179 -16.47 -10.92 -17.57
CA PHE A 179 -16.75 -9.50 -17.33
C PHE A 179 -15.96 -8.94 -16.16
N SER A 180 -15.68 -9.74 -15.11
CA SER A 180 -14.91 -9.30 -13.96
C SER A 180 -13.49 -8.84 -14.33
N PHE A 181 -12.91 -9.35 -15.40
CA PHE A 181 -11.61 -8.89 -15.91
C PHE A 181 -11.59 -7.39 -16.22
N ILE A 182 -12.69 -6.87 -16.78
CA ILE A 182 -12.84 -5.44 -17.06
C ILE A 182 -13.40 -4.70 -15.83
N ALA A 183 -14.33 -5.34 -15.12
CA ALA A 183 -15.01 -4.73 -13.98
C ALA A 183 -14.04 -4.43 -12.83
N VAL A 184 -13.02 -5.27 -12.59
CA VAL A 184 -12.03 -5.05 -11.54
C VAL A 184 -11.28 -3.72 -11.72
N PRO A 185 -10.62 -3.42 -12.84
CA PRO A 185 -9.96 -2.13 -13.04
C PRO A 185 -10.94 -0.95 -12.98
N VAL A 186 -12.11 -1.07 -13.58
CA VAL A 186 -13.10 0.02 -13.60
C VAL A 186 -13.59 0.32 -12.18
N SER A 187 -14.01 -0.68 -11.44
CA SER A 187 -14.46 -0.51 -10.05
C SER A 187 -13.36 0.00 -9.14
N PHE A 188 -12.13 -0.47 -9.34
CA PHE A 188 -10.96 0.02 -8.61
C PHE A 188 -10.80 1.53 -8.78
N PHE A 189 -10.78 2.05 -10.01
CA PHE A 189 -10.61 3.49 -10.23
C PHE A 189 -11.78 4.32 -9.70
N ILE A 190 -13.01 3.79 -9.76
CA ILE A 190 -14.19 4.45 -9.17
C ILE A 190 -14.03 4.54 -7.64
N VAL A 191 -13.73 3.44 -6.97
CA VAL A 191 -13.58 3.40 -5.51
C VAL A 191 -12.42 4.27 -5.06
N MET A 192 -11.26 4.16 -5.71
CA MET A 192 -10.09 4.99 -5.42
C MET A 192 -10.37 6.47 -5.67
N GLY A 193 -11.12 6.80 -6.74
CA GLY A 193 -11.53 8.16 -7.04
C GLY A 193 -12.41 8.76 -5.93
N ILE A 194 -13.41 8.02 -5.48
CA ILE A 194 -14.31 8.44 -4.38
C ILE A 194 -13.50 8.66 -3.10
N GLN A 195 -12.65 7.70 -2.72
CA GLN A 195 -11.81 7.82 -1.53
C GLN A 195 -10.83 9.00 -1.64
N TYR A 196 -10.25 9.22 -2.82
CA TYR A 196 -9.36 10.35 -3.07
C TYR A 196 -10.07 11.70 -2.89
N LEU A 197 -11.26 11.85 -3.46
CA LEU A 197 -12.05 13.07 -3.30
C LEU A 197 -12.43 13.31 -1.85
N LEU A 198 -12.84 12.26 -1.13
CA LEU A 198 -13.12 12.36 0.31
C LEU A 198 -11.87 12.72 1.11
N ALA A 199 -10.73 12.09 0.82
CA ALA A 199 -9.47 12.44 1.47
C ALA A 199 -9.11 13.93 1.25
N LYS A 200 -9.32 14.44 0.03
CA LYS A 200 -9.14 15.87 -0.28
C LYS A 200 -10.12 16.76 0.48
N ALA A 201 -11.38 16.35 0.61
CA ALA A 201 -12.38 17.07 1.42
C ALA A 201 -11.97 17.15 2.90
N PHE A 202 -11.28 16.14 3.42
CA PHE A 202 -10.69 16.15 4.77
C PHE A 202 -9.31 16.83 4.84
N GLN A 203 -8.90 17.56 3.78
CA GLN A 203 -7.62 18.27 3.67
C GLN A 203 -6.39 17.36 3.55
N GLY A 204 -6.57 16.16 2.98
CA GLY A 204 -5.48 15.22 2.70
C GLY A 204 -4.50 15.75 1.65
N GLN A 205 -3.20 15.49 1.86
CA GLN A 205 -2.12 16.02 1.02
C GLN A 205 -1.62 15.03 -0.04
N GLY A 206 -2.03 13.75 0.02
CA GLY A 206 -1.60 12.69 -0.87
C GLY A 206 -1.99 12.91 -2.34
N ASN A 207 -1.37 12.16 -3.23
CA ASN A 207 -1.72 12.10 -4.64
C ASN A 207 -2.42 10.78 -4.99
N PHE A 208 -3.11 10.77 -6.12
CA PHE A 208 -3.93 9.62 -6.56
C PHE A 208 -3.09 8.39 -6.92
N LEU A 209 -1.91 8.58 -7.55
CA LEU A 209 -1.00 7.49 -7.89
C LEU A 209 -0.54 6.74 -6.64
N THR A 210 -0.04 7.48 -5.64
CA THR A 210 0.45 6.87 -4.40
C THR A 210 -0.68 6.16 -3.64
N GLN A 211 -1.89 6.73 -3.61
CA GLN A 211 -3.06 6.09 -3.02
C GLN A 211 -3.39 4.78 -3.74
N SER A 212 -3.45 4.79 -5.07
CA SER A 212 -3.74 3.62 -5.88
C SER A 212 -2.72 2.50 -5.67
N TYR A 213 -1.43 2.87 -5.67
CA TYR A 213 -0.34 1.94 -5.46
C TYR A 213 -0.39 1.28 -4.07
N THR A 214 -0.50 2.08 -3.01
CA THR A 214 -0.53 1.58 -1.62
C THR A 214 -1.77 0.71 -1.34
N TYR A 215 -2.91 1.03 -1.96
CA TYR A 215 -4.11 0.19 -1.87
C TYR A 215 -3.86 -1.20 -2.47
N LEU A 216 -3.24 -1.28 -3.64
CA LEU A 216 -2.97 -2.55 -4.31
C LEU A 216 -1.97 -3.43 -3.56
N LEU A 217 -1.07 -2.84 -2.76
CA LEU A 217 -0.10 -3.61 -1.96
C LEU A 217 -0.76 -4.56 -0.95
N PHE A 218 -1.95 -4.27 -0.47
CA PHE A 218 -2.65 -5.18 0.42
C PHE A 218 -3.85 -5.85 -0.24
N GLU A 219 -4.56 -5.16 -1.13
CA GLU A 219 -5.77 -5.68 -1.75
C GLU A 219 -5.51 -6.88 -2.65
N VAL A 220 -4.45 -6.82 -3.47
CA VAL A 220 -4.10 -7.92 -4.39
C VAL A 220 -3.84 -9.23 -3.63
N PRO A 221 -2.94 -9.29 -2.65
CA PRO A 221 -2.70 -10.53 -1.91
C PRO A 221 -3.91 -10.96 -1.06
N ILE A 222 -4.65 -10.06 -0.43
CA ILE A 222 -5.87 -10.39 0.32
C ILE A 222 -6.92 -11.01 -0.61
N SER A 223 -7.14 -10.43 -1.76
CA SER A 223 -8.11 -10.94 -2.74
C SER A 223 -7.72 -12.32 -3.24
N ILE A 224 -6.45 -12.56 -3.55
CA ILE A 224 -5.97 -13.89 -3.97
C ILE A 224 -6.25 -14.93 -2.89
N VAL A 225 -5.89 -14.63 -1.63
CA VAL A 225 -6.16 -15.52 -0.50
C VAL A 225 -7.66 -15.73 -0.32
N SER A 226 -8.47 -14.68 -0.43
CA SER A 226 -9.94 -14.78 -0.32
C SER A 226 -10.55 -15.66 -1.42
N TYR A 227 -10.06 -15.53 -2.66
CA TYR A 227 -10.50 -16.41 -3.76
C TYR A 227 -10.16 -17.88 -3.49
N LEU A 228 -8.94 -18.17 -3.00
CA LEU A 228 -8.51 -19.53 -2.68
C LEU A 228 -9.33 -20.13 -1.52
N LEU A 229 -9.54 -19.36 -0.45
CA LEU A 229 -10.37 -19.80 0.67
C LEU A 229 -11.83 -19.99 0.27
N GLY A 230 -12.31 -19.24 -0.71
CA GLY A 230 -13.66 -19.37 -1.26
C GLY A 230 -14.00 -20.74 -1.86
N PHE A 231 -13.01 -21.61 -2.12
CA PHE A 231 -13.24 -23.01 -2.51
C PHE A 231 -13.69 -23.90 -1.34
N ILE A 232 -13.50 -23.47 -0.10
CA ILE A 232 -13.89 -24.21 1.09
C ILE A 232 -15.22 -23.64 1.59
N PRO A 233 -16.35 -24.37 1.44
CA PRO A 233 -17.64 -23.89 1.91
C PRO A 233 -17.60 -23.54 3.42
N ILE A 234 -18.38 -22.55 3.84
CA ILE A 234 -18.49 -22.05 5.22
C ILE A 234 -17.18 -21.41 5.71
N LEU A 235 -16.05 -22.14 5.73
CA LEU A 235 -14.76 -21.61 6.15
C LEU A 235 -14.32 -20.43 5.27
N GLY A 236 -14.51 -20.53 3.96
CA GLY A 236 -14.22 -19.47 3.01
C GLY A 236 -15.04 -18.20 3.27
N GLY A 237 -16.32 -18.36 3.65
CA GLY A 237 -17.17 -17.24 4.03
C GLY A 237 -16.70 -16.52 5.31
N ILE A 238 -16.40 -17.29 6.36
CA ILE A 238 -15.92 -16.76 7.64
C ILE A 238 -14.54 -16.09 7.47
N ALA A 239 -13.62 -16.78 6.81
CA ALA A 239 -12.28 -16.26 6.56
C ALA A 239 -12.30 -15.04 5.63
N GLY A 240 -13.12 -15.06 4.58
CA GLY A 240 -13.33 -13.91 3.68
C GLY A 240 -13.87 -12.69 4.40
N PHE A 241 -14.82 -12.88 5.32
CA PHE A 241 -15.33 -11.79 6.17
C PHE A 241 -14.22 -11.21 7.07
N ALA A 242 -13.43 -12.07 7.74
CA ALA A 242 -12.32 -11.63 8.55
C ALA A 242 -11.26 -10.87 7.74
N LEU A 243 -10.92 -11.36 6.54
CA LEU A 243 -10.00 -10.70 5.62
C LEU A 243 -10.53 -9.36 5.13
N SER A 244 -11.86 -9.23 4.91
CA SER A 244 -12.47 -7.96 4.52
C SER A 244 -12.34 -6.92 5.63
N ILE A 245 -12.58 -7.29 6.90
CA ILE A 245 -12.35 -6.41 8.05
C ILE A 245 -10.88 -6.00 8.12
N TYR A 246 -9.97 -6.96 7.96
CA TYR A 246 -8.55 -6.69 7.96
C TYR A 246 -8.15 -5.73 6.83
N GLY A 247 -8.66 -5.93 5.62
CA GLY A 247 -8.48 -5.03 4.48
C GLY A 247 -8.94 -3.59 4.76
N ILE A 248 -10.09 -3.42 5.46
CA ILE A 248 -10.56 -2.09 5.90
C ILE A 248 -9.54 -1.43 6.83
N VAL A 249 -8.99 -2.17 7.80
CA VAL A 249 -7.97 -1.64 8.72
C VAL A 249 -6.70 -1.22 7.96
N LEU A 250 -6.24 -2.04 7.03
CA LEU A 250 -5.08 -1.72 6.18
C LEU A 250 -5.33 -0.50 5.31
N ASN A 251 -6.54 -0.38 4.74
CA ASN A 251 -6.93 0.80 3.96
C ASN A 251 -6.89 2.08 4.80
N VAL A 252 -7.35 2.03 6.04
CA VAL A 252 -7.23 3.18 6.96
C VAL A 252 -5.76 3.57 7.15
N PHE A 253 -4.86 2.63 7.40
CA PHE A 253 -3.43 2.93 7.54
C PHE A 253 -2.82 3.48 6.24
N ALA A 254 -3.20 2.94 5.08
CA ALA A 254 -2.77 3.44 3.78
C ALA A 254 -3.22 4.90 3.57
N ILE A 255 -4.49 5.23 3.85
CA ILE A 255 -5.02 6.58 3.74
C ILE A 255 -4.33 7.54 4.72
N MET A 256 -4.09 7.11 5.98
CA MET A 256 -3.32 7.90 6.95
C MET A 256 -1.93 8.23 6.42
N ALA A 257 -1.21 7.24 5.91
CA ALA A 257 0.14 7.41 5.37
C ALA A 257 0.16 8.35 4.16
N VAL A 258 -0.65 8.05 3.15
CA VAL A 258 -0.67 8.75 1.86
C VAL A 258 -1.13 10.19 2.01
N HIS A 259 -2.23 10.40 2.72
CA HIS A 259 -2.87 11.72 2.83
C HIS A 259 -2.47 12.49 4.09
N ARG A 260 -1.64 11.91 4.96
CA ARG A 260 -1.22 12.50 6.24
C ARG A 260 -2.40 12.90 7.11
N LEU A 261 -3.46 12.11 7.07
CA LEU A 261 -4.67 12.34 7.85
C LEU A 261 -4.56 11.71 9.24
N SER A 262 -5.21 12.32 10.21
CA SER A 262 -5.43 11.68 11.52
C SER A 262 -6.29 10.43 11.37
N GLY A 263 -6.15 9.47 12.30
CA GLY A 263 -6.87 8.20 12.25
C GLY A 263 -8.38 8.37 12.09
N GLY A 264 -9.01 9.29 12.82
CA GLY A 264 -10.46 9.54 12.71
C GLY A 264 -10.90 10.03 11.33
N LYS A 265 -10.12 10.94 10.71
CA LYS A 265 -10.39 11.41 9.35
C LYS A 265 -10.21 10.29 8.32
N ALA A 266 -9.15 9.48 8.46
CA ALA A 266 -8.88 8.35 7.58
C ALA A 266 -9.99 7.27 7.68
N VAL A 267 -10.46 6.97 8.89
CA VAL A 267 -11.62 6.10 9.11
C VAL A 267 -12.85 6.64 8.38
N GLY A 268 -13.12 7.95 8.47
CA GLY A 268 -14.22 8.57 7.72
C GLY A 268 -14.07 8.39 6.21
N VAL A 269 -12.88 8.61 5.65
CA VAL A 269 -12.60 8.42 4.20
C VAL A 269 -12.91 7.00 3.74
N VAL A 270 -12.59 6.00 4.56
CA VAL A 270 -12.77 4.59 4.22
C VAL A 270 -14.21 4.13 4.47
N LEU A 271 -14.81 4.49 5.61
CA LEU A 271 -16.11 3.96 6.01
C LEU A 271 -17.30 4.69 5.36
N ILE A 272 -17.19 5.98 5.03
CA ILE A 272 -18.31 6.71 4.40
C ILE A 272 -18.74 6.06 3.08
N PRO A 273 -17.87 5.74 2.13
CA PRO A 273 -18.27 5.06 0.89
C PRO A 273 -18.91 3.69 1.15
N ILE A 274 -18.38 2.94 2.11
CA ILE A 274 -18.92 1.63 2.48
C ILE A 274 -20.34 1.77 3.05
N ALA A 275 -20.54 2.72 3.96
CA ALA A 275 -21.85 2.97 4.55
C ALA A 275 -22.88 3.41 3.48
N VAL A 276 -22.47 4.27 2.54
CA VAL A 276 -23.33 4.69 1.43
C VAL A 276 -23.68 3.50 0.52
N LEU A 277 -22.73 2.65 0.19
CA LEU A 277 -22.99 1.45 -0.62
C LEU A 277 -23.94 0.48 0.08
N ILE A 278 -23.77 0.25 1.39
CA ILE A 278 -24.67 -0.58 2.19
C ILE A 278 -26.10 0.02 2.18
N LEU A 279 -26.22 1.32 2.41
CA LEU A 279 -27.53 1.99 2.37
C LEU A 279 -28.21 1.85 1.01
N LEU A 280 -27.46 2.07 -0.08
CA LEU A 280 -27.97 1.90 -1.44
C LEU A 280 -28.41 0.45 -1.71
N ALA A 281 -27.62 -0.52 -1.26
CA ALA A 281 -27.98 -1.94 -1.38
C ALA A 281 -29.30 -2.26 -0.67
N PHE A 282 -29.49 -1.78 0.56
CA PHE A 282 -30.76 -1.93 1.27
C PHE A 282 -31.92 -1.28 0.52
N LEU A 283 -31.77 -0.06 0.03
CA LEU A 283 -32.81 0.63 -0.74
C LEU A 283 -33.17 -0.16 -2.02
N CYS A 284 -32.18 -0.72 -2.72
CA CYS A 284 -32.41 -1.57 -3.88
C CYS A 284 -33.20 -2.85 -3.52
N ILE A 285 -32.81 -3.51 -2.42
CA ILE A 285 -33.50 -4.74 -1.96
C ILE A 285 -34.96 -4.43 -1.61
N PHE A 286 -35.23 -3.34 -0.88
CA PHE A 286 -36.59 -2.93 -0.55
C PHE A 286 -37.40 -2.57 -1.80
N ALA A 287 -36.80 -1.87 -2.76
CA ALA A 287 -37.48 -1.54 -4.02
C ALA A 287 -37.84 -2.79 -4.82
N ILE A 288 -36.92 -3.75 -4.94
CA ILE A 288 -37.18 -5.03 -5.64
C ILE A 288 -38.30 -5.81 -4.90
N ALA A 289 -38.21 -5.92 -3.60
CA ALA A 289 -39.25 -6.59 -2.80
C ALA A 289 -40.64 -5.94 -2.99
N ALA A 290 -40.71 -4.61 -3.00
CA ALA A 290 -41.95 -3.88 -3.25
C ALA A 290 -42.53 -4.16 -4.66
N ILE A 291 -41.69 -4.20 -5.68
CA ILE A 291 -42.07 -4.54 -7.07
C ILE A 291 -42.62 -5.96 -7.15
N ILE A 292 -41.95 -6.94 -6.51
CA ILE A 292 -42.40 -8.34 -6.48
C ILE A 292 -43.75 -8.46 -5.81
N ILE A 293 -43.96 -7.81 -4.63
CA ILE A 293 -45.21 -7.83 -3.90
C ILE A 293 -46.33 -7.17 -4.73
N ALA A 294 -46.05 -6.06 -5.42
CA ALA A 294 -47.04 -5.42 -6.28
C ALA A 294 -47.42 -6.32 -7.47
N ALA A 295 -46.46 -6.97 -8.10
CA ALA A 295 -46.68 -7.88 -9.21
C ALA A 295 -47.56 -9.10 -8.79
N THR A 296 -47.29 -9.68 -7.64
CA THR A 296 -48.07 -10.85 -7.13
C THR A 296 -49.51 -10.51 -6.73
N ARG A 297 -49.80 -9.25 -6.38
CA ARG A 297 -51.15 -8.80 -6.05
C ARG A 297 -52.06 -8.56 -7.27
N HIS A 298 -51.44 -8.43 -8.48
CA HIS A 298 -52.17 -8.18 -9.73
C HIS A 298 -52.32 -9.44 -10.60
N THR A 299 -51.84 -10.59 -10.15
CA THR A 299 -52.13 -11.89 -10.80
C THR A 299 -53.42 -12.44 -10.22
N PRO A 300 -54.53 -12.51 -11.02
CA PRO A 300 -55.84 -13.04 -10.56
C PRO A 300 -55.75 -14.54 -10.22
#